data_8aa20ecb941abbb6d897826d25edab1e
#
_entry.id   8aa20ecb941abbb6d897826d25edab1e
#
_cell.length_a   1.000
_cell.length_b   1.000
_cell.length_c   1.000
_cell.angle_alpha   90.00
_cell.angle_beta   90.00
_cell.angle_gamma   90.00
#
_symmetry.space_group_name_H-M   'P 1'
#
loop_
_entity.id
_entity.type
_entity.pdbx_description
1 polymer ?
#
loop_
_entity_poly.entity_id
_entity_poly.type
_entity_poly.pdbx_seq_one_letter_code
_entity_poly.pdbx_strand_id
1 'polypeptide(L)'
;MKKIIAFSGKGGVGKTTSLVLFLKYILETKNKLDILVIDSDPDANIADVIGEEVKFCDTIGGKMKDLKDKIQKRQLPLDVPKNQVIEGDVYNCLIEMDNFDLLEMGRQEGEGCYCFINSVLKNVIDTLSKNYDITLLDAPAGLEHFARKTGRNVTDLIIVTDPSKMGIHTLKRILEITNELELKFENIWVLGNRFPDNLRDILKNEIEKLNNQNVKLLGFISNNDNISAVNLTGGNLLELSQDNPSYQEAKEMFAKIL
;
A
#
# COMPACT_ATOMS: atom_id res chain seq x y z
N MET A 1 15.50 9.53 8.74
CA MET A 1 15.30 9.69 7.27
C MET A 1 13.90 9.22 6.99
N LYS A 2 13.05 10.07 6.45
CA LYS A 2 11.65 9.71 6.19
C LYS A 2 11.57 8.83 4.94
N LYS A 3 10.88 7.71 5.02
CA LYS A 3 10.68 6.80 3.90
C LYS A 3 9.20 6.65 3.56
N ILE A 4 8.89 6.68 2.28
CA ILE A 4 7.58 6.32 1.77
C ILE A 4 7.76 5.11 0.86
N ILE A 5 7.18 3.98 1.25
CA ILE A 5 7.36 2.69 0.61
C ILE A 5 6.01 2.23 0.06
N ALA A 6 5.92 2.08 -1.24
CA ALA A 6 4.69 1.67 -1.91
C ALA A 6 4.75 0.20 -2.34
N PHE A 7 3.68 -0.54 -2.08
CA PHE A 7 3.47 -1.90 -2.58
C PHE A 7 2.50 -1.86 -3.75
N SER A 8 2.91 -2.40 -4.89
CA SER A 8 2.09 -2.49 -6.09
C SER A 8 2.21 -3.87 -6.73
N GLY A 9 1.30 -4.22 -7.61
CA GLY A 9 1.27 -5.52 -8.30
C GLY A 9 -0.15 -5.90 -8.69
N LYS A 10 -0.29 -6.99 -9.43
CA LYS A 10 -1.59 -7.52 -9.87
C LYS A 10 -2.52 -7.80 -8.68
N GLY A 11 -3.84 -7.70 -8.90
CA GLY A 11 -4.83 -8.15 -7.91
C GLY A 11 -4.61 -9.61 -7.49
N GLY A 12 -4.69 -9.90 -6.18
CA GLY A 12 -4.56 -11.25 -5.64
C GLY A 12 -3.14 -11.82 -5.52
N VAL A 13 -2.08 -11.07 -5.85
CA VAL A 13 -0.68 -11.55 -5.70
C VAL A 13 -0.17 -11.50 -4.25
N GLY A 14 -0.93 -10.89 -3.32
CA GLY A 14 -0.55 -10.77 -1.91
C GLY A 14 0.18 -9.48 -1.57
N LYS A 15 -0.15 -8.37 -2.22
CA LYS A 15 0.37 -7.03 -1.89
C LYS A 15 0.13 -6.67 -0.43
N THR A 16 -1.14 -6.63 -0.03
CA THR A 16 -1.58 -6.31 1.33
C THR A 16 -0.94 -7.22 2.37
N THR A 17 -0.94 -8.54 2.12
CA THR A 17 -0.26 -9.51 2.99
C THR A 17 1.23 -9.19 3.14
N SER A 18 1.92 -8.90 2.02
CA SER A 18 3.36 -8.57 2.04
C SER A 18 3.63 -7.24 2.77
N LEU A 19 2.75 -6.26 2.61
CA LEU A 19 2.83 -4.98 3.32
C LEU A 19 2.64 -5.20 4.83
N VAL A 20 1.65 -5.99 5.26
CA VAL A 20 1.41 -6.26 6.69
C VAL A 20 2.55 -7.07 7.30
N LEU A 21 3.15 -8.03 6.57
CA LEU A 21 4.37 -8.70 7.03
C LEU A 21 5.55 -7.73 7.16
N PHE A 22 5.65 -6.74 6.28
CA PHE A 22 6.67 -5.69 6.40
C PHE A 22 6.40 -4.76 7.59
N LEU A 23 5.15 -4.36 7.80
CA LEU A 23 4.74 -3.62 8.99
C LEU A 23 5.12 -4.39 10.27
N LYS A 24 4.76 -5.69 10.35
CA LYS A 24 5.15 -6.55 11.46
C LYS A 24 6.68 -6.54 11.69
N TYR A 25 7.47 -6.66 10.64
CA TYR A 25 8.92 -6.60 10.71
C TYR A 25 9.40 -5.26 11.31
N ILE A 26 8.83 -4.14 10.88
CA ILE A 26 9.18 -2.81 11.41
C ILE A 26 8.85 -2.74 12.91
N LEU A 27 7.64 -3.13 13.29
CA LEU A 27 7.18 -3.10 14.68
C LEU A 27 8.04 -3.96 15.62
N GLU A 28 8.58 -5.08 15.12
CA GLU A 28 9.45 -5.96 15.90
C GLU A 28 10.90 -5.47 16.00
N THR A 29 11.40 -4.78 14.97
CA THR A 29 12.85 -4.50 14.85
C THR A 29 13.22 -3.04 15.06
N LYS A 30 12.28 -2.13 14.87
CA LYS A 30 12.50 -0.68 14.92
C LYS A 30 11.61 -0.05 15.99
N ASN A 31 12.12 0.08 17.19
CA ASN A 31 11.40 0.73 18.28
C ASN A 31 11.32 2.26 18.07
N LYS A 32 10.15 2.84 18.40
CA LYS A 32 9.92 4.29 18.44
C LYS A 32 9.93 5.00 17.08
N LEU A 33 9.47 4.36 16.02
CA LEU A 33 9.18 5.03 14.75
C LEU A 33 7.70 5.39 14.67
N ASP A 34 7.43 6.59 14.19
CA ASP A 34 6.09 7.00 13.82
C ASP A 34 5.76 6.41 12.45
N ILE A 35 4.77 5.51 12.38
CA ILE A 35 4.42 4.75 11.19
C ILE A 35 3.01 5.10 10.74
N LEU A 36 2.87 5.45 9.46
CA LEU A 36 1.58 5.61 8.80
C LEU A 36 1.38 4.50 7.77
N VAL A 37 0.25 3.83 7.84
CA VAL A 37 -0.17 2.83 6.86
C VAL A 37 -1.35 3.39 6.09
N ILE A 38 -1.27 3.42 4.76
CA ILE A 38 -2.32 3.94 3.89
C ILE A 38 -2.79 2.82 2.96
N ASP A 39 -4.04 2.43 3.09
CA ASP A 39 -4.71 1.58 2.12
C ASP A 39 -5.33 2.45 1.03
N SER A 40 -4.74 2.47 -0.14
CA SER A 40 -5.24 3.20 -1.30
C SER A 40 -5.96 2.31 -2.31
N ASP A 41 -6.15 1.03 -1.99
CA ASP A 41 -7.01 0.14 -2.77
C ASP A 41 -8.48 0.40 -2.42
N PRO A 42 -9.37 0.62 -3.40
CA PRO A 42 -10.79 0.79 -3.13
C PRO A 42 -11.44 -0.36 -2.37
N ASP A 43 -10.87 -1.55 -2.46
CA ASP A 43 -11.39 -2.72 -1.75
C ASP A 43 -11.02 -2.74 -0.26
N ALA A 44 -10.11 -1.85 0.20
CA ALA A 44 -9.73 -1.63 1.59
C ALA A 44 -9.54 -2.95 2.37
N ASN A 45 -8.36 -3.56 2.22
CA ASN A 45 -8.13 -4.91 2.75
C ASN A 45 -7.19 -4.96 3.95
N ILE A 46 -6.54 -3.83 4.31
CA ILE A 46 -5.54 -3.84 5.39
C ILE A 46 -6.19 -4.11 6.73
N ALA A 47 -7.31 -3.44 7.05
CA ALA A 47 -8.04 -3.67 8.29
C ALA A 47 -8.42 -5.15 8.46
N ASP A 48 -8.99 -5.77 7.43
CA ASP A 48 -9.36 -7.18 7.45
C ASP A 48 -8.16 -8.11 7.73
N VAL A 49 -6.98 -7.80 7.16
CA VAL A 49 -5.76 -8.60 7.32
C VAL A 49 -5.13 -8.45 8.71
N ILE A 50 -5.39 -7.35 9.41
CA ILE A 50 -4.94 -7.13 10.79
C ILE A 50 -6.04 -7.43 11.83
N GLY A 51 -7.19 -7.95 11.39
CA GLY A 51 -8.29 -8.35 12.29
C GLY A 51 -9.06 -7.17 12.88
N GLU A 52 -9.06 -6.01 12.21
CA GLU A 52 -9.75 -4.81 12.63
C GLU A 52 -10.97 -4.53 11.74
N GLU A 53 -11.98 -3.88 12.31
CA GLU A 53 -13.19 -3.47 11.59
C GLU A 53 -13.20 -1.95 11.40
N VAL A 54 -13.04 -1.50 10.15
CA VAL A 54 -13.16 -0.08 9.80
C VAL A 54 -14.51 0.18 9.14
N LYS A 55 -15.28 1.08 9.74
CA LYS A 55 -16.58 1.47 9.18
C LYS A 55 -16.40 2.38 7.97
N PHE A 56 -17.24 2.21 6.96
CA PHE A 56 -17.20 3.05 5.76
C PHE A 56 -17.22 4.57 6.06
N CYS A 57 -17.99 5.01 7.08
CA CYS A 57 -18.03 6.42 7.47
C CYS A 57 -16.69 6.97 7.99
N ASP A 58 -15.76 6.10 8.37
CA ASP A 58 -14.44 6.46 8.88
C ASP A 58 -13.35 6.39 7.80
N THR A 59 -13.72 6.01 6.56
CA THR A 59 -12.82 6.03 5.40
C THR A 59 -12.88 7.37 4.66
N ILE A 60 -11.87 7.66 3.83
CA ILE A 60 -11.85 8.84 2.96
C ILE A 60 -13.08 8.86 2.04
N GLY A 61 -13.43 7.72 1.44
CA GLY A 61 -14.61 7.59 0.57
C GLY A 61 -15.92 7.92 1.29
N GLY A 62 -16.07 7.44 2.53
CA GLY A 62 -17.24 7.73 3.37
C GLY A 62 -17.37 9.21 3.73
N LYS A 63 -16.27 9.87 4.13
CA LYS A 63 -16.26 11.31 4.40
C LYS A 63 -16.55 12.13 3.16
N MET A 64 -16.02 11.73 2.00
CA MET A 64 -16.30 12.42 0.74
C MET A 64 -17.76 12.27 0.31
N LYS A 65 -18.39 11.12 0.58
CA LYS A 65 -19.84 10.94 0.38
C LYS A 65 -20.65 11.87 1.26
N ASP A 66 -20.36 11.89 2.57
CA ASP A 66 -21.03 12.77 3.52
C ASP A 66 -20.87 14.26 3.14
N LEU A 67 -19.68 14.67 2.73
CA LEU A 67 -19.42 16.02 2.24
C LEU A 67 -20.26 16.36 1.00
N LYS A 68 -20.34 15.43 0.04
CA LYS A 68 -21.18 15.60 -1.17
C LYS A 68 -22.66 15.77 -0.80
N ASP A 69 -23.15 14.96 0.12
CA ASP A 69 -24.52 15.04 0.62
C ASP A 69 -24.82 16.38 1.32
N LYS A 70 -23.88 16.85 2.14
CA LYS A 70 -23.96 18.18 2.80
C LYS A 70 -23.98 19.32 1.78
N ILE A 71 -23.18 19.23 0.72
CA ILE A 71 -23.18 20.22 -0.38
C ILE A 71 -24.54 20.25 -1.08
N GLN A 72 -25.08 19.08 -1.43
CA GLN A 72 -26.37 18.98 -2.12
C GLN A 72 -27.52 19.53 -1.28
N LYS A 73 -27.49 19.27 0.02
CA LYS A 73 -28.47 19.77 1.01
C LYS A 73 -28.24 21.22 1.42
N ARG A 74 -27.21 21.92 0.89
CA ARG A 74 -26.80 23.28 1.25
C ARG A 74 -26.54 23.45 2.75
N GLN A 75 -25.95 22.44 3.38
CA GLN A 75 -25.69 22.40 4.83
C GLN A 75 -24.26 22.80 5.18
N LEU A 76 -23.43 23.16 4.21
CA LEU A 76 -22.07 23.65 4.47
C LEU A 76 -22.09 25.11 4.90
N PRO A 77 -21.24 25.49 5.87
CA PRO A 77 -21.00 26.89 6.19
C PRO A 77 -20.52 27.66 4.95
N LEU A 78 -21.09 28.81 4.67
CA LEU A 78 -20.74 29.62 3.49
C LEU A 78 -19.33 30.22 3.59
N ASP A 79 -18.80 30.34 4.80
CA ASP A 79 -17.57 31.05 5.10
C ASP A 79 -16.32 30.14 5.17
N VAL A 80 -16.48 28.80 5.04
CA VAL A 80 -15.37 27.86 5.12
C VAL A 80 -15.00 27.38 3.73
N PRO A 81 -13.73 27.56 3.28
CA PRO A 81 -13.26 27.02 2.01
C PRO A 81 -13.42 25.48 1.98
N LYS A 82 -13.97 24.95 0.89
CA LYS A 82 -14.19 23.50 0.72
C LYS A 82 -12.93 22.65 0.99
N ASN A 83 -11.76 23.16 0.62
CA ASN A 83 -10.49 22.47 0.84
C ASN A 83 -10.18 22.32 2.34
N GLN A 84 -10.50 23.28 3.19
CA GLN A 84 -10.29 23.16 4.64
C GLN A 84 -11.23 22.13 5.28
N VAL A 85 -12.48 22.04 4.77
CA VAL A 85 -13.41 21.00 5.24
C VAL A 85 -12.87 19.62 4.86
N ILE A 86 -12.37 19.47 3.63
CA ILE A 86 -11.79 18.21 3.14
C ILE A 86 -10.57 17.82 3.96
N GLU A 87 -9.66 18.76 4.21
CA GLU A 87 -8.46 18.51 5.02
C GLU A 87 -8.83 18.08 6.44
N GLY A 88 -9.76 18.76 7.07
CA GLY A 88 -10.27 18.39 8.40
C GLY A 88 -10.94 17.01 8.41
N ASP A 89 -11.77 16.71 7.44
CA ASP A 89 -12.45 15.41 7.33
C ASP A 89 -11.46 14.27 7.10
N VAL A 90 -10.37 14.51 6.36
CA VAL A 90 -9.31 13.51 6.15
C VAL A 90 -8.53 13.22 7.44
N TYR A 91 -8.20 14.23 8.23
CA TYR A 91 -7.58 14.00 9.54
C TYR A 91 -8.49 13.17 10.46
N ASN A 92 -9.81 13.34 10.35
CA ASN A 92 -10.79 12.54 11.07
C ASN A 92 -10.96 11.10 10.55
N CYS A 93 -10.31 10.73 9.42
CA CYS A 93 -10.25 9.36 8.93
C CYS A 93 -9.02 8.59 9.48
N LEU A 94 -8.12 9.29 10.17
CA LEU A 94 -6.94 8.65 10.74
C LEU A 94 -7.37 7.77 11.91
N ILE A 95 -7.05 6.50 11.84
CA ILE A 95 -7.34 5.50 12.87
C ILE A 95 -6.06 5.26 13.63
N GLU A 96 -6.03 5.73 14.88
CA GLU A 96 -4.88 5.55 15.78
C GLU A 96 -4.88 4.12 16.31
N MET A 97 -3.83 3.36 15.99
CA MET A 97 -3.55 2.04 16.52
C MET A 97 -2.45 2.14 17.58
N ASP A 98 -2.22 1.08 18.34
CA ASP A 98 -1.23 1.09 19.44
C ASP A 98 0.19 1.50 18.99
N ASN A 99 0.60 1.13 17.79
CA ASN A 99 1.98 1.29 17.32
C ASN A 99 2.11 1.89 15.91
N PHE A 100 1.02 2.24 15.25
CA PHE A 100 0.98 2.88 13.94
C PHE A 100 -0.39 3.51 13.72
N ASP A 101 -0.49 4.41 12.76
CA ASP A 101 -1.76 4.96 12.33
C ASP A 101 -2.18 4.35 10.98
N LEU A 102 -3.48 4.10 10.84
CA LEU A 102 -4.08 3.55 9.63
C LEU A 102 -4.97 4.59 8.95
N LEU A 103 -4.88 4.70 7.64
CA LEU A 103 -5.78 5.49 6.81
C LEU A 103 -6.29 4.64 5.66
N GLU A 104 -7.61 4.50 5.55
CA GLU A 104 -8.24 3.73 4.49
C GLU A 104 -8.96 4.61 3.48
N MET A 105 -8.74 4.31 2.20
CA MET A 105 -9.45 4.99 1.13
C MET A 105 -10.94 4.62 1.11
N GLY A 106 -11.25 3.34 1.29
CA GLY A 106 -12.62 2.82 1.20
C GLY A 106 -13.22 2.90 -0.21
N ARG A 107 -14.35 2.21 -0.41
CA ARG A 107 -15.08 2.22 -1.68
C ARG A 107 -15.71 3.56 -1.95
N GLN A 108 -15.70 3.99 -3.19
CA GLN A 108 -16.51 5.11 -3.62
C GLN A 108 -17.93 4.64 -3.90
N GLU A 109 -18.91 5.17 -3.18
CA GLU A 109 -20.33 5.00 -3.51
C GLU A 109 -20.86 6.17 -4.34
N GLY A 110 -21.51 5.86 -5.47
CA GLY A 110 -22.18 6.82 -6.34
C GLY A 110 -21.35 7.33 -7.52
N GLU A 111 -22.04 8.06 -8.41
CA GLU A 111 -21.43 8.70 -9.59
C GLU A 111 -20.47 9.81 -9.15
N GLY A 112 -19.19 9.61 -9.27
CA GLY A 112 -18.16 10.59 -8.99
C GLY A 112 -16.85 10.24 -9.67
N CYS A 113 -16.06 11.25 -10.04
CA CYS A 113 -14.80 11.02 -10.69
C CYS A 113 -13.75 10.57 -9.64
N TYR A 114 -13.18 9.38 -9.80
CA TYR A 114 -12.01 8.90 -9.04
C TYR A 114 -10.88 9.95 -8.99
N CYS A 115 -10.81 10.85 -9.97
CA CYS A 115 -9.83 11.91 -10.03
C CYS A 115 -9.87 12.85 -8.81
N PHE A 116 -11.04 13.08 -8.21
CA PHE A 116 -11.17 13.95 -7.05
C PHE A 116 -10.63 13.26 -5.80
N ILE A 117 -11.06 12.01 -5.53
CA ILE A 117 -10.58 11.23 -4.38
C ILE A 117 -9.08 11.01 -4.49
N ASN A 118 -8.57 10.70 -5.68
CA ASN A 118 -7.14 10.58 -5.92
C ASN A 118 -6.37 11.89 -5.64
N SER A 119 -6.97 13.06 -5.92
CA SER A 119 -6.35 14.34 -5.59
C SER A 119 -6.34 14.60 -4.09
N VAL A 120 -7.39 14.19 -3.39
CA VAL A 120 -7.46 14.25 -1.92
C VAL A 120 -6.41 13.32 -1.32
N LEU A 121 -6.40 12.05 -1.70
CA LEU A 121 -5.42 11.05 -1.24
C LEU A 121 -3.98 11.54 -1.44
N LYS A 122 -3.71 12.15 -2.60
CA LYS A 122 -2.42 12.76 -2.87
C LYS A 122 -2.03 13.84 -1.87
N ASN A 123 -2.92 14.80 -1.63
CA ASN A 123 -2.66 15.87 -0.67
C ASN A 123 -2.44 15.32 0.74
N VAL A 124 -3.18 14.26 1.08
CA VAL A 124 -3.04 13.52 2.33
C VAL A 124 -1.66 12.88 2.44
N ILE A 125 -1.24 12.12 1.44
CA ILE A 125 0.09 11.50 1.41
C ILE A 125 1.17 12.57 1.55
N ASP A 126 1.09 13.65 0.76
CA ASP A 126 2.08 14.73 0.74
C ASP A 126 2.13 15.53 2.06
N THR A 127 1.04 15.56 2.83
CA THR A 127 0.93 16.34 4.07
C THR A 127 1.19 15.48 5.29
N LEU A 128 0.50 14.33 5.42
CA LEU A 128 0.62 13.45 6.58
C LEU A 128 1.98 12.75 6.63
N SER A 129 2.48 12.23 5.52
CA SER A 129 3.77 11.52 5.49
C SER A 129 4.95 12.35 6.03
N LYS A 130 4.80 13.68 6.05
CA LYS A 130 5.82 14.56 6.65
C LYS A 130 5.92 14.43 8.17
N ASN A 131 4.91 13.91 8.82
CA ASN A 131 4.86 13.77 10.28
C ASN A 131 5.32 12.39 10.75
N TYR A 132 5.46 11.43 9.82
CA TYR A 132 5.85 10.05 10.11
C TYR A 132 7.27 9.75 9.65
N ASP A 133 7.92 8.80 10.30
CA ASP A 133 9.24 8.31 9.90
C ASP A 133 9.14 7.36 8.71
N ILE A 134 8.11 6.50 8.72
CA ILE A 134 7.81 5.55 7.66
C ILE A 134 6.34 5.66 7.26
N THR A 135 6.09 5.75 5.96
CA THR A 135 4.75 5.62 5.39
C THR A 135 4.70 4.41 4.47
N LEU A 136 3.80 3.49 4.74
CA LEU A 136 3.54 2.32 3.90
C LEU A 136 2.27 2.55 3.09
N LEU A 137 2.34 2.30 1.77
CA LEU A 137 1.22 2.48 0.87
C LEU A 137 0.84 1.15 0.23
N ASP A 138 -0.38 0.67 0.46
CA ASP A 138 -0.95 -0.41 -0.36
C ASP A 138 -1.61 0.21 -1.59
N ALA A 139 -1.05 -0.05 -2.76
CA ALA A 139 -1.49 0.55 -4.00
C ALA A 139 -2.16 -0.47 -4.93
N PRO A 140 -3.23 -0.09 -5.65
CA PRO A 140 -3.79 -0.93 -6.68
C PRO A 140 -2.77 -1.22 -7.79
N ALA A 141 -3.09 -2.14 -8.70
CA ALA A 141 -2.18 -2.58 -9.77
C ALA A 141 -1.73 -1.46 -10.73
N GLY A 142 -2.43 -0.32 -10.74
CA GLY A 142 -2.08 0.84 -11.57
C GLY A 142 -1.33 1.90 -10.76
N LEU A 143 -0.21 2.39 -11.28
CA LEU A 143 0.52 3.53 -10.70
C LEU A 143 -0.11 4.87 -11.07
N GLU A 144 -1.28 4.89 -11.70
CA GLU A 144 -1.93 6.10 -12.19
C GLU A 144 -2.26 7.08 -11.07
N HIS A 145 -2.47 6.55 -9.85
CA HIS A 145 -2.65 7.34 -8.64
C HIS A 145 -1.37 8.08 -8.24
N PHE A 146 -0.19 7.51 -8.52
CA PHE A 146 1.11 8.13 -8.30
C PHE A 146 1.51 9.09 -9.43
N ALA A 147 0.96 8.87 -10.65
CA ALA A 147 1.39 9.52 -11.88
C ALA A 147 1.17 11.04 -11.92
N ARG A 148 0.17 11.54 -11.24
CA ARG A 148 -0.22 12.96 -11.31
C ARG A 148 0.43 13.80 -10.20
N LYS A 149 1.74 13.64 -9.91
CA LYS A 149 2.57 14.42 -8.97
C LYS A 149 2.78 13.83 -7.57
N THR A 150 2.18 12.71 -7.16
CA THR A 150 2.42 12.04 -5.87
C THR A 150 3.74 11.26 -5.84
N GLY A 151 4.20 10.74 -6.97
CA GLY A 151 5.41 9.92 -7.06
C GLY A 151 6.74 10.61 -6.76
N ARG A 152 6.73 11.91 -6.43
CA ARG A 152 7.97 12.63 -6.09
C ARG A 152 8.50 12.31 -4.69
N ASN A 153 7.67 11.76 -3.82
CA ASN A 153 8.04 11.51 -2.43
C ASN A 153 8.15 10.03 -2.08
N VAL A 154 7.71 9.12 -2.99
CA VAL A 154 7.88 7.67 -2.76
C VAL A 154 9.34 7.31 -2.97
N THR A 155 9.99 6.82 -1.90
CA THR A 155 11.40 6.44 -1.95
C THR A 155 11.58 5.07 -2.57
N ASP A 156 10.78 4.10 -2.16
CA ASP A 156 10.91 2.71 -2.56
C ASP A 156 9.57 2.18 -3.12
N LEU A 157 9.64 1.55 -4.29
CA LEU A 157 8.53 0.83 -4.90
C LEU A 157 8.79 -0.67 -4.79
N ILE A 158 7.90 -1.41 -4.12
CA ILE A 158 7.93 -2.87 -4.04
C ILE A 158 6.86 -3.43 -4.97
N ILE A 159 7.29 -4.08 -6.05
CA ILE A 159 6.39 -4.74 -7.00
C ILE A 159 6.26 -6.21 -6.58
N VAL A 160 5.08 -6.57 -6.09
CA VAL A 160 4.75 -7.94 -5.70
C VAL A 160 4.22 -8.70 -6.92
N THR A 161 4.78 -9.87 -7.18
CA THR A 161 4.36 -10.74 -8.29
C THR A 161 4.23 -12.20 -7.83
N ASP A 162 3.44 -12.98 -8.53
CA ASP A 162 3.23 -14.41 -8.32
C ASP A 162 3.78 -15.24 -9.50
N PRO A 163 3.92 -16.58 -9.40
CA PRO A 163 4.45 -17.42 -10.46
C PRO A 163 3.45 -17.64 -11.62
N SER A 164 2.69 -16.60 -11.96
CA SER A 164 1.77 -16.63 -13.11
C SER A 164 2.30 -15.79 -14.25
N LYS A 165 1.94 -16.18 -15.50
CA LYS A 165 2.25 -15.37 -16.68
C LYS A 165 1.73 -13.94 -16.55
N MET A 166 0.55 -13.78 -15.96
CA MET A 166 -0.06 -12.46 -15.75
C MET A 166 0.65 -11.66 -14.67
N GLY A 167 1.21 -12.30 -13.62
CA GLY A 167 2.07 -11.63 -12.63
C GLY A 167 3.29 -11.00 -13.28
N ILE A 168 4.02 -11.78 -14.09
CA ILE A 168 5.20 -11.29 -14.85
C ILE A 168 4.81 -10.19 -15.84
N HIS A 169 3.68 -10.34 -16.54
CA HIS A 169 3.20 -9.29 -17.46
C HIS A 169 2.89 -7.99 -16.72
N THR A 170 2.21 -8.07 -15.58
CA THR A 170 1.88 -6.88 -14.77
C THR A 170 3.14 -6.21 -14.23
N LEU A 171 4.15 -6.98 -13.80
CA LEU A 171 5.45 -6.44 -13.40
C LEU A 171 6.04 -5.56 -14.51
N LYS A 172 6.11 -6.10 -15.76
CA LYS A 172 6.62 -5.34 -16.90
C LYS A 172 5.79 -4.09 -17.19
N ARG A 173 4.47 -4.20 -17.13
CA ARG A 173 3.57 -3.07 -17.37
C ARG A 173 3.73 -1.97 -16.32
N ILE A 174 3.90 -2.31 -15.04
CA ILE A 174 4.19 -1.35 -13.98
C ILE A 174 5.49 -0.59 -14.28
N LEU A 175 6.54 -1.29 -14.70
CA LEU A 175 7.82 -0.66 -15.06
C LEU A 175 7.72 0.24 -16.30
N GLU A 176 6.94 -0.16 -17.30
CA GLU A 176 6.64 0.68 -18.47
C GLU A 176 5.93 1.97 -18.05
N ILE A 177 4.87 1.87 -17.25
CA ILE A 177 4.13 3.03 -16.72
C ILE A 177 5.06 3.93 -15.90
N THR A 178 5.94 3.36 -15.08
CA THR A 178 6.93 4.13 -14.31
C THR A 178 7.79 5.01 -15.22
N ASN A 179 8.23 4.45 -16.34
CA ASN A 179 9.02 5.19 -17.35
C ASN A 179 8.17 6.20 -18.13
N GLU A 180 6.99 5.81 -18.62
CA GLU A 180 6.07 6.68 -19.35
C GLU A 180 5.69 7.94 -18.57
N LEU A 181 5.54 7.80 -17.24
CA LEU A 181 5.13 8.86 -16.33
C LEU A 181 6.31 9.58 -15.66
N GLU A 182 7.53 9.23 -16.03
CA GLU A 182 8.77 9.78 -15.46
C GLU A 182 8.81 9.75 -13.93
N LEU A 183 8.25 8.68 -13.33
CA LEU A 183 8.27 8.50 -11.88
C LEU A 183 9.68 8.14 -11.43
N LYS A 184 10.14 8.81 -10.36
CA LYS A 184 11.48 8.58 -9.81
C LYS A 184 11.36 7.92 -8.45
N PHE A 185 11.91 6.72 -8.32
CA PHE A 185 12.09 6.00 -7.07
C PHE A 185 13.59 5.89 -6.79
N GLU A 186 13.98 5.91 -5.52
CA GLU A 186 15.34 5.61 -5.11
C GLU A 186 15.66 4.14 -5.41
N ASN A 187 14.70 3.25 -5.12
CA ASN A 187 14.81 1.83 -5.43
C ASN A 187 13.48 1.28 -5.94
N ILE A 188 13.58 0.36 -6.88
CA ILE A 188 12.46 -0.49 -7.32
C ILE A 188 12.80 -1.93 -6.97
N TRP A 189 12.02 -2.51 -6.08
CA TRP A 189 12.20 -3.88 -5.60
C TRP A 189 11.16 -4.79 -6.23
N VAL A 190 11.55 -6.01 -6.60
CA VAL A 190 10.63 -7.05 -7.04
C VAL A 190 10.58 -8.13 -5.97
N LEU A 191 9.39 -8.38 -5.46
CA LEU A 191 9.09 -9.42 -4.48
C LEU A 191 8.32 -10.56 -5.14
N GLY A 192 8.91 -11.75 -5.21
CA GLY A 192 8.24 -12.96 -5.66
C GLY A 192 7.45 -13.59 -4.51
N ASN A 193 6.11 -13.55 -4.57
CA ASN A 193 5.26 -14.16 -3.57
C ASN A 193 4.73 -15.51 -4.04
N ARG A 194 4.72 -16.52 -3.17
CA ARG A 194 4.23 -17.88 -3.43
C ARG A 194 4.97 -18.58 -4.57
N PHE A 195 6.25 -18.24 -4.80
CA PHE A 195 7.06 -18.90 -5.82
C PHE A 195 7.59 -20.23 -5.29
N PRO A 196 7.28 -21.36 -5.98
CA PRO A 196 7.97 -22.61 -5.74
C PRO A 196 9.45 -22.48 -6.10
N ASP A 197 10.33 -23.21 -5.41
CA ASP A 197 11.78 -23.10 -5.59
C ASP A 197 12.23 -23.31 -7.05
N ASN A 198 11.62 -24.27 -7.74
CA ASN A 198 11.92 -24.60 -9.13
C ASN A 198 11.51 -23.51 -10.15
N LEU A 199 10.72 -22.52 -9.75
CA LEU A 199 10.29 -21.42 -10.62
C LEU A 199 10.98 -20.07 -10.27
N ARG A 200 11.77 -20.01 -9.19
CA ARG A 200 12.44 -18.77 -8.75
C ARG A 200 13.41 -18.23 -9.80
N ASP A 201 14.12 -19.10 -10.51
CA ASP A 201 15.07 -18.68 -11.55
C ASP A 201 14.38 -18.06 -12.77
N ILE A 202 13.12 -18.38 -13.03
CA ILE A 202 12.35 -17.73 -14.09
C ILE A 202 12.21 -16.24 -13.79
N LEU A 203 11.82 -15.86 -12.56
CA LEU A 203 11.69 -14.45 -12.19
C LEU A 203 13.03 -13.72 -12.19
N LYS A 204 14.10 -14.35 -11.69
CA LYS A 204 15.46 -13.79 -11.75
C LYS A 204 15.85 -13.44 -13.18
N ASN A 205 15.72 -14.41 -14.10
CA ASN A 205 16.03 -14.23 -15.51
C ASN A 205 15.17 -13.14 -16.17
N GLU A 206 13.89 -13.04 -15.79
CA GLU A 206 13.03 -11.97 -16.33
C GLU A 206 13.44 -10.58 -15.84
N ILE A 207 13.90 -10.46 -14.58
CA ILE A 207 14.43 -9.19 -14.05
C ILE A 207 15.76 -8.83 -14.74
N GLU A 208 16.66 -9.78 -14.93
CA GLU A 208 17.94 -9.56 -15.64
C GLU A 208 17.72 -9.07 -17.07
N LYS A 209 16.75 -9.64 -17.78
CA LYS A 209 16.38 -9.21 -19.15
C LYS A 209 15.89 -7.77 -19.24
N LEU A 210 15.38 -7.19 -18.13
CA LEU A 210 14.95 -5.79 -18.13
C LEU A 210 16.13 -4.83 -18.31
N ASN A 211 17.34 -5.27 -18.03
CA ASN A 211 18.59 -4.48 -18.11
C ASN A 211 18.47 -3.10 -17.45
N ASN A 212 17.73 -3.01 -16.34
CA ASN A 212 17.47 -1.80 -15.59
C ASN A 212 18.13 -1.90 -14.20
N GLN A 213 19.20 -1.15 -13.97
CA GLN A 213 19.99 -1.19 -12.74
C GLN A 213 19.22 -0.73 -11.49
N ASN A 214 18.12 0.00 -11.66
CA ASN A 214 17.30 0.45 -10.55
C ASN A 214 16.31 -0.63 -10.09
N VAL A 215 16.08 -1.68 -10.89
CA VAL A 215 15.18 -2.78 -10.56
C VAL A 215 15.96 -3.92 -9.95
N LYS A 216 15.68 -4.24 -8.70
CA LYS A 216 16.39 -5.26 -7.92
C LYS A 216 15.44 -6.34 -7.42
N LEU A 217 15.87 -7.58 -7.48
CA LEU A 217 15.14 -8.66 -6.80
C LEU A 217 15.31 -8.49 -5.29
N LEU A 218 14.21 -8.29 -4.58
CA LEU A 218 14.19 -8.27 -3.12
C LEU A 218 14.37 -9.68 -2.56
N GLY A 219 13.59 -10.63 -3.07
CA GLY A 219 13.62 -12.04 -2.72
C GLY A 219 12.28 -12.73 -2.95
N PHE A 220 12.05 -13.81 -2.22
CA PHE A 220 10.87 -14.66 -2.38
C PHE A 220 10.24 -14.95 -1.02
N ILE A 221 8.91 -14.94 -0.98
CA ILE A 221 8.10 -15.47 0.12
C ILE A 221 7.45 -16.77 -0.37
N SER A 222 7.70 -17.85 0.32
CA SER A 222 7.10 -19.14 0.03
C SER A 222 5.61 -19.16 0.39
N ASN A 223 4.85 -20.03 -0.27
CA ASN A 223 3.47 -20.26 0.13
C ASN A 223 3.42 -20.85 1.55
N ASN A 224 2.47 -20.38 2.36
CA ASN A 224 2.33 -20.79 3.74
C ASN A 224 0.86 -20.92 4.11
N ASP A 225 0.48 -22.11 4.59
CA ASP A 225 -0.91 -22.43 4.91
C ASP A 225 -1.42 -21.62 6.12
N ASN A 226 -0.56 -21.27 7.09
CA ASN A 226 -0.96 -20.45 8.22
C ASN A 226 -1.29 -19.02 7.77
N ILE A 227 -0.49 -18.42 6.88
CA ILE A 227 -0.79 -17.11 6.30
C ILE A 227 -2.09 -17.16 5.50
N SER A 228 -2.30 -18.23 4.72
CA SER A 228 -3.53 -18.43 3.96
C SER A 228 -4.74 -18.61 4.88
N ALA A 229 -4.61 -19.35 5.96
CA ALA A 229 -5.66 -19.54 6.95
C ALA A 229 -6.04 -18.21 7.64
N VAL A 230 -5.05 -17.42 8.09
CA VAL A 230 -5.29 -16.10 8.70
C VAL A 230 -6.06 -15.20 7.74
N ASN A 231 -5.65 -15.11 6.48
CA ASN A 231 -6.35 -14.32 5.46
C ASN A 231 -7.77 -14.81 5.16
N LEU A 232 -8.03 -16.13 5.26
CA LEU A 232 -9.35 -16.71 5.02
C LEU A 232 -10.30 -16.50 6.19
N THR A 233 -9.78 -16.54 7.42
CA THR A 233 -10.60 -16.47 8.65
C THR A 233 -10.77 -15.07 9.20
N GLY A 234 -10.11 -14.06 8.63
CA GLY A 234 -10.11 -12.69 9.15
C GLY A 234 -9.31 -12.56 10.45
N GLY A 235 -8.24 -13.34 10.61
CA GLY A 235 -7.35 -13.25 11.76
C GLY A 235 -6.32 -12.13 11.62
N ASN A 236 -5.62 -11.82 12.72
CA ASN A 236 -4.59 -10.78 12.77
C ASN A 236 -3.23 -11.30 12.27
N LEU A 237 -2.79 -10.87 11.10
CA LEU A 237 -1.49 -11.27 10.54
C LEU A 237 -0.30 -10.70 11.32
N LEU A 238 -0.47 -9.61 12.06
CA LEU A 238 0.57 -9.08 12.95
C LEU A 238 0.89 -10.03 14.10
N GLU A 239 -0.05 -10.91 14.47
CA GLU A 239 0.13 -11.94 15.50
C GLU A 239 0.74 -13.25 14.97
N LEU A 240 1.06 -13.32 13.68
CA LEU A 240 1.72 -14.49 13.08
C LEU A 240 3.00 -14.83 13.88
N SER A 241 3.21 -16.13 14.16
CA SER A 241 4.40 -16.58 14.90
C SER A 241 5.68 -16.07 14.26
N GLN A 242 6.60 -15.58 15.07
CA GLN A 242 7.94 -15.16 14.62
C GLN A 242 8.71 -16.31 13.96
N ASP A 243 8.46 -17.55 14.37
CA ASP A 243 9.11 -18.74 13.82
C ASP A 243 8.46 -19.24 12.50
N ASN A 244 7.44 -18.53 11.99
CA ASN A 244 6.81 -18.92 10.73
C ASN A 244 7.85 -18.83 9.59
N PRO A 245 8.07 -19.94 8.82
CA PRO A 245 9.15 -19.99 7.82
C PRO A 245 9.05 -18.88 6.76
N SER A 246 7.84 -18.61 6.25
CA SER A 246 7.64 -17.57 5.22
C SER A 246 7.83 -16.17 5.81
N TYR A 247 7.54 -15.97 7.09
CA TYR A 247 7.83 -14.71 7.76
C TYR A 247 9.34 -14.55 7.99
N GLN A 248 10.08 -15.60 8.28
CA GLN A 248 11.55 -15.54 8.39
C GLN A 248 12.19 -15.19 7.05
N GLU A 249 11.73 -15.79 5.93
CA GLU A 249 12.15 -15.38 4.57
C GLU A 249 11.87 -13.87 4.36
N ALA A 250 10.68 -13.40 4.76
CA ALA A 250 10.30 -12.00 4.63
C ALA A 250 11.20 -11.08 5.47
N LYS A 251 11.54 -11.44 6.70
CA LYS A 251 12.45 -10.66 7.59
C LYS A 251 13.83 -10.45 6.95
N GLU A 252 14.42 -11.51 6.41
CA GLU A 252 15.74 -11.43 5.74
C GLU A 252 15.74 -10.48 4.54
N MET A 253 14.63 -10.43 3.81
CA MET A 253 14.46 -9.54 2.67
C MET A 253 14.26 -8.10 3.11
N PHE A 254 13.36 -7.87 4.04
CA PHE A 254 12.97 -6.52 4.49
C PHE A 254 14.11 -5.78 5.19
N ALA A 255 15.04 -6.52 5.80
CA ALA A 255 16.29 -5.96 6.34
C ALA A 255 17.18 -5.24 5.29
N LYS A 256 16.94 -5.47 3.99
CA LYS A 256 17.67 -4.78 2.91
C LYS A 256 17.10 -3.39 2.61
N ILE A 257 15.87 -3.11 3.06
CA ILE A 257 15.16 -1.86 2.80
C ILE A 257 15.38 -0.86 3.94
N LEU A 258 15.45 -1.34 5.17
CA LEU A 258 15.60 -0.57 6.41
C LEU A 258 16.89 -0.93 7.13
#